data_5c84f00f163b850768bafc130d01fd6d
#
_entry.id   5c84f00f163b850768bafc130d01fd6d
#
_cell.length_a   1.000
_cell.length_b   1.000
_cell.length_c   1.000
_cell.angle_alpha   90.00
_cell.angle_beta   90.00
_cell.angle_gamma   90.00
#
_symmetry.space_group_name_H-M   'P 1'
#
loop_
_entity.id
_entity.type
_entity.pdbx_description
1 polymer ?
#
loop_
_entity_poly.entity_id
_entity_poly.type
_entity_poly.pdbx_seq_one_letter_code
_entity_poly.pdbx_strand_id
1 'polypeptide(L)'
;MSKLVTVIGPVGTRSGYGSHARDIVLSLLDLGYDVKTLPIRWGNTPQNALDTSNERDKRIIDTLAVDGRIDRQPDMHFHISVPIEFQQVGKVNIGITAGVEWTIPNPQWVDAMNFVDYNLVPSHFVKDVFTSCQYDFTDPQ
;
A
#
# COMPACT_ATOMS: atom_id res chain seq x y z
N MET A 1 -19.54 8.55 -12.96
CA MET A 1 -18.34 9.03 -12.24
C MET A 1 -17.34 7.89 -12.08
N SER A 2 -16.08 8.17 -12.32
CA SER A 2 -15.01 7.21 -12.07
C SER A 2 -14.95 6.85 -10.59
N LYS A 3 -14.61 5.60 -10.30
CA LYS A 3 -14.36 5.18 -8.92
C LYS A 3 -13.09 5.86 -8.39
N LEU A 4 -13.17 6.38 -7.18
CA LEU A 4 -12.02 6.95 -6.49
C LEU A 4 -11.22 5.84 -5.84
N VAL A 5 -9.94 5.79 -6.14
CA VAL A 5 -8.97 4.86 -5.55
C VAL A 5 -7.87 5.66 -4.89
N THR A 6 -7.62 5.41 -3.63
CA THR A 6 -6.50 6.03 -2.91
C THR A 6 -5.37 5.02 -2.73
N VAL A 7 -4.15 5.53 -2.79
CA VAL A 7 -2.93 4.73 -2.59
C VAL A 7 -2.08 5.44 -1.54
N ILE A 8 -1.83 4.80 -0.41
CA ILE A 8 -0.78 5.21 0.53
C ILE A 8 0.43 4.33 0.28
N GLY A 9 1.57 4.95 0.01
CA GLY A 9 2.80 4.23 -0.22
C GLY A 9 3.99 5.15 -0.46
N PRO A 10 5.21 4.62 -0.40
CA PRO A 10 6.43 5.42 -0.53
C PRO A 10 6.79 5.71 -1.99
N VAL A 11 5.84 6.27 -2.76
CA VAL A 11 5.96 6.48 -4.22
C VAL A 11 7.16 7.34 -4.64
N GLY A 12 7.59 8.26 -3.78
CA GLY A 12 8.72 9.16 -4.05
C GLY A 12 10.07 8.60 -3.64
N THR A 13 10.15 7.41 -3.08
CA THR A 13 11.39 6.87 -2.52
C THR A 13 12.15 5.96 -3.48
N ARG A 14 13.47 5.95 -3.35
CA ARG A 14 14.35 5.01 -4.04
C ARG A 14 14.46 3.71 -3.25
N SER A 15 13.38 2.93 -3.25
CA SER A 15 13.28 1.65 -2.54
C SER A 15 12.47 0.65 -3.36
N GLY A 16 12.54 -0.63 -3.00
CA GLY A 16 11.72 -1.67 -3.60
C GLY A 16 10.23 -1.41 -3.38
N TYR A 17 9.84 -0.99 -2.19
CA TYR A 17 8.46 -0.59 -1.90
C TYR A 17 8.04 0.64 -2.73
N GLY A 18 8.95 1.61 -2.91
CA GLY A 18 8.70 2.78 -3.75
C GLY A 18 8.46 2.40 -5.21
N SER A 19 9.29 1.52 -5.77
CA SER A 19 9.12 1.01 -7.13
C SER A 19 7.79 0.29 -7.30
N HIS A 20 7.43 -0.57 -6.35
CA HIS A 20 6.16 -1.30 -6.37
C HIS A 20 4.96 -0.34 -6.26
N ALA A 21 5.05 0.65 -5.37
CA ALA A 21 4.01 1.66 -5.22
C ALA A 21 3.78 2.45 -6.52
N ARG A 22 4.85 2.86 -7.20
CA ARG A 22 4.76 3.54 -8.49
C ARG A 22 4.07 2.68 -9.56
N ASP A 23 4.42 1.40 -9.62
CA ASP A 23 3.81 0.47 -10.58
C ASP A 23 2.32 0.27 -10.30
N ILE A 24 1.91 0.17 -9.04
CA ILE A 24 0.49 0.06 -8.65
C ILE A 24 -0.28 1.32 -9.06
N VAL A 25 0.24 2.51 -8.78
CA VAL A 25 -0.41 3.77 -9.18
C VAL A 25 -0.62 3.83 -10.70
N LEU A 26 0.41 3.51 -11.47
CA LEU A 26 0.33 3.52 -12.93
C LEU A 26 -0.68 2.49 -13.45
N SER A 27 -0.70 1.29 -12.88
CA SER A 27 -1.65 0.25 -13.26
C SER A 27 -3.09 0.69 -13.00
N LEU A 28 -3.36 1.33 -11.88
CA LEU A 28 -4.68 1.85 -11.55
C LEU A 28 -5.11 2.97 -12.50
N LEU A 29 -4.18 3.85 -12.88
CA LEU A 29 -4.44 4.89 -13.88
C LEU A 29 -4.76 4.28 -15.24
N ASP A 30 -4.02 3.26 -15.67
CA ASP A 30 -4.24 2.56 -16.93
C ASP A 30 -5.60 1.84 -16.96
N LEU A 31 -6.11 1.42 -15.81
CA LEU A 31 -7.45 0.85 -15.67
C LEU A 31 -8.58 1.89 -15.67
N GLY A 32 -8.25 3.18 -15.70
CA GLY A 32 -9.22 4.26 -15.80
C GLY A 32 -9.79 4.76 -14.47
N TYR A 33 -9.19 4.41 -13.35
CA TYR A 33 -9.62 4.92 -12.04
C TYR A 33 -9.17 6.36 -11.81
N ASP A 34 -9.94 7.07 -10.98
CA ASP A 34 -9.52 8.35 -10.41
C ASP A 34 -8.61 8.04 -9.21
N VAL A 35 -7.31 8.26 -9.36
CA VAL A 35 -6.30 7.88 -8.36
C VAL A 35 -5.81 9.10 -7.59
N LYS A 36 -5.83 9.01 -6.26
CA LYS A 36 -5.20 9.97 -5.35
C LYS A 36 -4.14 9.26 -4.52
N THR A 37 -2.94 9.77 -4.54
CA THR A 37 -1.78 9.17 -3.87
C THR A 37 -1.37 10.01 -2.66
N LEU A 38 -1.16 9.32 -1.55
CA LEU A 38 -0.67 9.88 -0.29
C LEU A 38 0.75 9.32 -0.06
N PRO A 39 1.79 10.11 -0.35
CA PRO A 39 3.16 9.62 -0.22
C PRO A 39 3.57 9.49 1.24
N ILE A 40 4.30 8.43 1.55
CA ILE A 40 4.93 8.23 2.86
C ILE A 40 6.44 8.09 2.72
N ARG A 41 7.13 8.29 3.83
CA ARG A 41 8.57 8.04 3.92
C ARG A 41 8.85 6.55 4.05
N TRP A 42 10.04 6.15 3.65
CA TRP A 42 10.55 4.79 3.85
C TRP A 42 11.91 4.90 4.53
N GLY A 43 11.89 4.97 5.86
CA GLY A 43 13.09 5.19 6.66
C GLY A 43 13.88 6.42 6.21
N ASN A 44 15.18 6.25 6.02
CA ASN A 44 16.09 7.30 5.56
C ASN A 44 16.39 7.21 4.05
N THR A 45 15.61 6.43 3.28
CA THR A 45 15.82 6.32 1.84
C THR A 45 15.60 7.67 1.13
N PRO A 46 16.38 7.96 0.08
CA PRO A 46 16.18 9.18 -0.71
C PRO A 46 14.77 9.24 -1.30
N GLN A 47 14.18 10.44 -1.29
CA GLN A 47 12.80 10.67 -1.76
C GLN A 47 12.76 11.44 -3.09
N ASN A 48 13.77 11.28 -3.92
CA ASN A 48 13.92 11.97 -5.20
C ASN A 48 13.77 11.01 -6.39
N ALA A 49 12.96 9.97 -6.25
CA ALA A 49 12.77 8.99 -7.31
C ALA A 49 11.90 9.51 -8.47
N LEU A 50 11.03 10.50 -8.21
CA LEU A 50 10.13 11.05 -9.23
C LEU A 50 10.78 12.24 -9.94
N ASP A 51 10.86 12.16 -11.26
CA ASP A 51 11.42 13.18 -12.13
C ASP A 51 10.29 13.91 -12.88
N THR A 52 10.16 15.21 -12.64
CA THR A 52 9.12 16.05 -13.26
C THR A 52 9.24 16.18 -14.77
N SER A 53 10.42 15.90 -15.34
CA SER A 53 10.64 15.89 -16.78
C SER A 53 10.27 14.57 -17.47
N ASN A 54 10.03 13.52 -16.70
CA ASN A 54 9.68 12.20 -17.18
C ASN A 54 8.16 12.03 -17.24
N GLU A 55 7.61 11.70 -18.41
CA GLU A 55 6.17 11.59 -18.61
C GLU A 55 5.51 10.51 -17.73
N ARG A 56 6.20 9.39 -17.49
CA ARG A 56 5.71 8.32 -16.61
C ARG A 56 5.59 8.83 -15.17
N ASP A 57 6.63 9.48 -14.67
CA ASP A 57 6.66 9.99 -13.31
C ASP A 57 5.68 11.16 -13.12
N LYS A 58 5.52 11.99 -14.15
CA LYS A 58 4.55 13.08 -14.14
C LYS A 58 3.12 12.59 -13.94
N ARG A 59 2.74 11.45 -14.51
CA ARG A 59 1.43 10.83 -14.29
C ARG A 59 1.22 10.51 -12.81
N ILE A 60 2.26 10.03 -12.12
CA ILE A 60 2.23 9.74 -10.68
C ILE A 60 2.14 11.05 -9.88
N ILE A 61 2.98 12.03 -10.23
CA ILE A 61 2.99 13.33 -9.56
C ILE A 61 1.61 14.00 -9.62
N ASP A 62 0.92 13.90 -10.75
CA ASP A 62 -0.42 14.47 -10.94
C ASP A 62 -1.48 13.79 -10.04
N THR A 63 -1.22 12.61 -9.48
CA THR A 63 -2.11 11.94 -8.53
C THR A 63 -1.91 12.36 -7.08
N LEU A 64 -0.82 13.05 -6.76
CA LEU A 64 -0.50 13.41 -5.38
C LEU A 64 -1.60 14.28 -4.78
N ALA A 65 -2.13 13.86 -3.63
CA ALA A 65 -3.18 14.58 -2.96
C ALA A 65 -2.66 15.90 -2.39
N VAL A 66 -3.35 17.00 -2.67
CA VAL A 66 -3.00 18.31 -2.14
C VAL A 66 -3.21 18.32 -0.63
N ASP A 67 -2.17 18.68 0.11
CA ASP A 67 -2.18 18.73 1.58
C ASP A 67 -2.64 17.41 2.25
N GLY A 68 -2.49 16.29 1.55
CA GLY A 68 -2.90 14.98 2.07
C GLY A 68 -4.41 14.82 2.27
N ARG A 69 -5.22 15.64 1.59
CA ARG A 69 -6.68 15.64 1.75
C ARG A 69 -7.36 14.84 0.65
N ILE A 70 -8.38 14.11 1.07
CA ILE A 70 -9.26 13.33 0.21
C ILE A 70 -10.69 13.85 0.41
N ASP A 71 -11.37 14.21 -0.66
CA ASP A 71 -12.67 14.91 -0.61
C ASP A 71 -13.83 14.00 -0.22
N ARG A 72 -13.70 12.70 -0.45
CA ARG A 72 -14.74 11.71 -0.16
C ARG A 72 -14.13 10.38 0.19
N GLN A 73 -14.92 9.48 0.79
CA GLN A 73 -14.47 8.12 1.06
C GLN A 73 -14.12 7.41 -0.26
N PRO A 74 -12.90 6.86 -0.41
CA PRO A 74 -12.54 6.09 -1.60
C PRO A 74 -13.37 4.82 -1.74
N ASP A 75 -13.64 4.41 -2.97
CA ASP A 75 -14.24 3.11 -3.25
C ASP A 75 -13.27 1.97 -2.92
N MET A 76 -11.99 2.16 -3.22
CA MET A 76 -10.90 1.25 -2.84
C MET A 76 -9.74 2.05 -2.25
N HIS A 77 -9.07 1.45 -1.29
CA HIS A 77 -7.88 2.02 -0.66
C HIS A 77 -6.77 0.98 -0.64
N PHE A 78 -5.63 1.31 -1.24
CA PHE A 78 -4.42 0.50 -1.25
C PHE A 78 -3.41 1.08 -0.26
N HIS A 79 -2.91 0.27 0.64
CA HIS A 79 -1.86 0.66 1.57
C HIS A 79 -0.62 -0.20 1.35
N ILE A 80 0.45 0.41 0.86
CA ILE A 80 1.69 -0.27 0.47
C ILE A 80 2.77 0.06 1.50
N SER A 81 2.94 -0.82 2.47
CA SER A 81 3.94 -0.67 3.54
C SER A 81 4.02 -1.95 4.38
N VAL A 82 4.66 -1.88 5.53
CA VAL A 82 4.61 -2.95 6.53
C VAL A 82 3.21 -3.04 7.14
N PRO A 83 2.71 -4.26 7.44
CA PRO A 83 1.30 -4.46 7.80
C PRO A 83 0.80 -3.65 9.00
N ILE A 84 1.65 -3.41 10.00
CA ILE A 84 1.25 -2.64 11.20
C ILE A 84 0.79 -1.21 10.89
N GLU A 85 1.13 -0.70 9.71
CA GLU A 85 0.73 0.65 9.27
C GLU A 85 -0.60 0.65 8.50
N PHE A 86 -1.17 -0.51 8.19
CA PHE A 86 -2.39 -0.60 7.39
C PHE A 86 -3.57 0.13 8.03
N GLN A 87 -4.33 0.85 7.22
CA GLN A 87 -5.48 1.65 7.63
C GLN A 87 -6.74 1.25 6.87
N GLN A 88 -7.88 1.40 7.53
CA GLN A 88 -9.21 1.26 6.91
C GLN A 88 -9.72 2.64 6.52
N VAL A 89 -9.56 3.00 5.27
CA VAL A 89 -9.94 4.32 4.72
C VAL A 89 -11.05 4.21 3.69
N GLY A 90 -10.98 3.21 2.83
CA GLY A 90 -11.92 2.99 1.74
C GLY A 90 -13.10 2.11 2.12
N LYS A 91 -14.04 1.99 1.20
CA LYS A 91 -15.11 0.99 1.29
C LYS A 91 -14.54 -0.44 1.23
N VAL A 92 -13.50 -0.61 0.43
CA VAL A 92 -12.68 -1.83 0.36
C VAL A 92 -11.23 -1.44 0.62
N ASN A 93 -10.55 -2.16 1.51
CA ASN A 93 -9.19 -1.87 1.92
C ASN A 93 -8.27 -3.03 1.57
N ILE A 94 -7.17 -2.72 0.88
CA ILE A 94 -6.22 -3.68 0.33
C ILE A 94 -4.84 -3.35 0.88
N GLY A 95 -4.27 -4.26 1.65
CA GLY A 95 -2.90 -4.17 2.14
C GLY A 95 -1.93 -4.82 1.17
N ILE A 96 -0.82 -4.17 0.88
CA ILE A 96 0.25 -4.70 0.04
C ILE A 96 1.56 -4.65 0.83
N THR A 97 2.15 -5.82 1.07
CA THR A 97 3.43 -5.94 1.75
C THR A 97 4.33 -6.91 1.00
N ALA A 98 5.63 -6.68 1.06
CA ALA A 98 6.62 -7.63 0.53
C ALA A 98 6.77 -8.86 1.44
N GLY A 99 6.33 -8.75 2.69
CA GLY A 99 6.51 -9.81 3.66
C GLY A 99 7.92 -9.82 4.25
N VAL A 100 8.28 -10.95 4.81
CA VAL A 100 9.59 -11.16 5.44
C VAL A 100 10.18 -12.51 4.98
N GLU A 101 11.48 -12.62 5.04
CA GLU A 101 12.20 -13.87 4.71
C GLU A 101 12.16 -14.90 5.85
N TRP A 102 11.28 -14.71 6.81
CA TRP A 102 11.11 -15.59 7.97
C TRP A 102 10.02 -16.62 7.74
N THR A 103 10.11 -17.75 8.40
CA THR A 103 9.12 -18.83 8.34
C THR A 103 7.95 -18.61 9.29
N ILE A 104 8.11 -17.73 10.28
CA ILE A 104 7.06 -17.41 11.27
C ILE A 104 6.91 -15.89 11.31
N PRO A 105 5.74 -15.35 10.94
CA PRO A 105 5.51 -13.92 10.97
C PRO A 105 5.25 -13.41 12.40
N ASN A 106 5.51 -12.12 12.61
CA ASN A 106 5.15 -11.46 13.86
C ASN A 106 3.61 -11.47 14.04
N PRO A 107 3.09 -11.84 15.23
CA PRO A 107 1.65 -11.84 15.48
C PRO A 107 0.96 -10.50 15.20
N GLN A 108 1.62 -9.37 15.48
CA GLN A 108 1.10 -8.03 15.19
C GLN A 108 0.89 -7.79 13.68
N TRP A 109 1.73 -8.39 12.85
CA TRP A 109 1.56 -8.32 11.39
C TRP A 109 0.35 -9.12 10.93
N VAL A 110 0.14 -10.30 11.53
CA VAL A 110 -1.03 -11.14 11.21
C VAL A 110 -2.32 -10.43 11.60
N ASP A 111 -2.38 -9.81 12.79
CA ASP A 111 -3.52 -9.01 13.22
C ASP A 111 -3.80 -7.85 12.27
N ALA A 112 -2.75 -7.12 11.89
CA ALA A 112 -2.86 -6.00 10.97
C ALA A 112 -3.34 -6.44 9.57
N MET A 113 -2.87 -7.59 9.08
CA MET A 113 -3.32 -8.15 7.81
C MET A 113 -4.78 -8.60 7.86
N ASN A 114 -5.28 -9.06 9.01
CA ASN A 114 -6.68 -9.39 9.22
C ASN A 114 -7.58 -8.15 9.32
N PHE A 115 -7.00 -6.98 9.53
CA PHE A 115 -7.70 -5.71 9.64
C PHE A 115 -8.18 -5.15 8.30
N VAL A 116 -7.58 -5.56 7.20
CA VAL A 116 -7.95 -5.15 5.84
C VAL A 116 -8.73 -6.27 5.13
N ASP A 117 -9.42 -5.91 4.04
CA ASP A 117 -10.28 -6.86 3.32
C ASP A 117 -9.47 -7.84 2.47
N TYR A 118 -8.39 -7.36 1.86
CA TYR A 118 -7.51 -8.17 1.01
C TYR A 118 -6.06 -7.84 1.28
N ASN A 119 -5.21 -8.86 1.16
CA ASN A 119 -3.76 -8.71 1.23
C ASN A 119 -3.13 -9.23 -0.06
N LEU A 120 -2.27 -8.42 -0.67
CA LEU A 120 -1.49 -8.80 -1.83
C LEU A 120 -0.03 -8.97 -1.41
N VAL A 121 0.54 -10.11 -1.75
CA VAL A 121 1.91 -10.47 -1.41
C VAL A 121 2.67 -10.91 -2.67
N PRO A 122 4.02 -10.77 -2.72
CA PRO A 122 4.77 -10.93 -3.97
C PRO A 122 4.98 -12.38 -4.40
N SER A 123 4.72 -13.36 -3.51
CA SER A 123 5.00 -14.76 -3.82
C SER A 123 4.13 -15.74 -3.05
N HIS A 124 4.06 -16.97 -3.54
CA HIS A 124 3.41 -18.07 -2.81
C HIS A 124 4.10 -18.36 -1.48
N PHE A 125 5.43 -18.21 -1.42
CA PHE A 125 6.18 -18.39 -0.17
C PHE A 125 5.68 -17.43 0.92
N VAL A 126 5.56 -16.14 0.61
CA VAL A 126 5.05 -15.15 1.57
C VAL A 126 3.61 -15.45 1.96
N LYS A 127 2.76 -15.82 1.00
CA LYS A 127 1.38 -16.24 1.28
C LYS A 127 1.36 -17.41 2.24
N ASP A 128 2.16 -18.45 2.01
CA ASP A 128 2.21 -19.64 2.85
C ASP A 128 2.70 -19.31 4.27
N VAL A 129 3.69 -18.43 4.41
CA VAL A 129 4.17 -17.98 5.73
C VAL A 129 3.03 -17.36 6.54
N PHE A 130 2.25 -16.46 5.95
CA PHE A 130 1.16 -15.80 6.67
C PHE A 130 -0.07 -16.68 6.88
N THR A 131 -0.38 -17.58 5.97
CA THR A 131 -1.60 -18.42 6.06
C THR A 131 -1.41 -19.69 6.89
N SER A 132 -0.18 -20.18 7.02
CA SER A 132 0.13 -21.39 7.78
C SER A 132 0.44 -21.16 9.26
N CYS A 133 0.62 -19.90 9.69
CA CYS A 133 0.85 -19.59 11.09
C CYS A 133 -0.46 -19.64 11.89
N GLN A 134 -0.36 -19.99 13.17
CA GLN A 134 -1.47 -19.97 14.11
C GLN A 134 -1.03 -19.28 15.40
N TYR A 135 -1.87 -18.36 15.89
CA TYR A 135 -1.66 -17.67 17.13
C TYR A 135 -2.95 -17.70 17.96
N ASP A 136 -2.82 -17.91 19.25
CA ASP A 136 -3.96 -17.86 20.17
C ASP A 136 -4.45 -16.41 20.29
N PHE A 137 -5.75 -16.23 20.09
CA PHE A 137 -6.40 -14.96 20.34
C PHE A 137 -6.73 -14.85 21.81
N THR A 138 -6.17 -13.82 22.47
CA THR A 138 -6.54 -13.49 23.85
C THR A 138 -7.45 -12.28 23.83
N ASP A 139 -8.72 -12.46 24.21
CA ASP A 139 -9.66 -11.37 24.33
C ASP A 139 -9.18 -10.43 25.44
N PRO A 140 -8.93 -9.15 25.16
CA PRO A 140 -8.58 -8.20 26.23
C PRO A 140 -9.79 -8.01 27.16
N GLN A 141 -9.62 -8.43 28.39
CA GLN A 141 -10.60 -8.19 29.44
C GLN A 141 -10.56 -6.71 29.89
#